data_c173005b36ece88dbc4d6a32a3e386dd
#
_entry.id   c173005b36ece88dbc4d6a32a3e386dd
#
_cell.length_a   1.000
_cell.length_b   1.000
_cell.length_c   1.000
_cell.angle_alpha   90.00
_cell.angle_beta   90.00
_cell.angle_gamma   90.00
#
_symmetry.space_group_name_H-M   'P 1'
#
loop_
_entity.id
_entity.type
_entity.pdbx_description
1 polymer ?
#
loop_
_entity_poly.entity_id
_entity_poly.type
_entity_poly.pdbx_seq_one_letter_code
_entity_poly.pdbx_strand_id
1 'polypeptide(L)'
;KQNSEPMFFSIGNHITFRTPFIDGSDPLAMSFESPSTIEYLKDETTLPSGATAPRSYARPVRLGEMKSIPAISLGGYAGDPWMRLSDPSGLAIRLEHTASSWPAPPVVQFNVWGDAARGYFSPEPWVGMQNSFNLKQGLIFLAPGEQWKWTLRME
;
A
#
# COMPACT_ATOMS: atom_id res chain seq x y z
N LYS A 1 27.27 -5.97 -14.11
CA LYS A 1 27.39 -5.46 -15.50
C LYS A 1 26.54 -4.21 -15.58
N GLN A 2 27.15 -3.05 -15.69
CA GLN A 2 26.39 -1.80 -15.87
C GLN A 2 25.76 -1.83 -17.27
N ASN A 3 24.42 -1.72 -17.29
CA ASN A 3 23.68 -1.59 -18.54
C ASN A 3 23.93 -0.18 -19.12
N SER A 4 23.96 -0.07 -20.43
CA SER A 4 24.01 1.23 -21.14
C SER A 4 22.62 1.84 -21.32
N GLU A 5 21.55 1.12 -20.97
CA GLU A 5 20.16 1.52 -21.15
C GLU A 5 19.50 1.80 -19.80
N PRO A 6 18.57 2.76 -19.75
CA PRO A 6 17.78 3.03 -18.55
C PRO A 6 16.86 1.85 -18.22
N MET A 7 16.53 1.72 -16.93
CA MET A 7 15.60 0.74 -16.41
C MET A 7 14.34 1.42 -15.89
N PHE A 8 13.18 0.84 -16.22
CA PHE A 8 11.88 1.23 -15.68
C PHE A 8 11.34 0.12 -14.81
N PHE A 9 10.83 0.45 -13.63
CA PHE A 9 10.22 -0.53 -12.75
C PHE A 9 9.21 0.10 -11.80
N SER A 10 8.39 -0.73 -11.19
CA SER A 10 7.65 -0.46 -9.98
C SER A 10 7.95 -1.57 -8.97
N ILE A 11 7.77 -1.29 -7.69
CA ILE A 11 8.08 -2.25 -6.64
C ILE A 11 7.01 -2.23 -5.56
N GLY A 12 6.71 -3.39 -5.01
CA GLY A 12 5.84 -3.56 -3.86
C GLY A 12 6.29 -4.73 -3.00
N ASN A 13 5.90 -4.71 -1.74
CA ASN A 13 6.12 -5.81 -0.81
C ASN A 13 4.78 -6.34 -0.33
N HIS A 14 4.53 -7.63 -0.53
CA HIS A 14 3.28 -8.30 -0.18
C HIS A 14 3.32 -8.81 1.27
N ILE A 15 3.32 -7.87 2.22
CA ILE A 15 3.26 -8.19 3.65
C ILE A 15 1.84 -8.57 4.01
N THR A 16 1.69 -9.72 4.67
CA THR A 16 0.40 -10.21 5.18
C THR A 16 0.53 -10.53 6.66
N PHE A 17 -0.41 -10.01 7.44
CA PHE A 17 -0.52 -10.30 8.87
C PHE A 17 -1.65 -11.28 9.13
N ARG A 18 -1.43 -12.15 10.10
CA ARG A 18 -2.51 -12.92 10.71
C ARG A 18 -3.45 -11.97 11.46
N THR A 19 -4.74 -12.19 11.36
CA THR A 19 -5.77 -11.53 12.17
C THR A 19 -6.56 -12.57 12.97
N PRO A 20 -6.78 -12.39 14.27
CA PRO A 20 -6.22 -11.33 15.13
C PRO A 20 -4.72 -11.56 15.41
N PHE A 21 -4.04 -10.54 15.96
CA PHE A 21 -2.63 -10.69 16.40
C PHE A 21 -2.52 -11.61 17.61
N ILE A 22 -3.47 -11.48 18.53
CA ILE A 22 -3.50 -12.21 19.79
C ILE A 22 -4.66 -13.21 19.76
N ASP A 23 -4.38 -14.45 20.12
CA ASP A 23 -5.40 -15.48 20.23
C ASP A 23 -6.50 -15.07 21.23
N GLY A 24 -7.75 -15.19 20.81
CA GLY A 24 -8.92 -14.79 21.59
C GLY A 24 -9.38 -13.35 21.35
N SER A 25 -8.61 -12.50 20.66
CA SER A 25 -9.10 -11.21 20.18
C SER A 25 -10.08 -11.39 19.02
N ASP A 26 -10.99 -10.43 18.86
CA ASP A 26 -11.92 -10.41 17.72
C ASP A 26 -11.22 -9.83 16.47
N PRO A 27 -11.03 -10.62 15.41
CA PRO A 27 -10.40 -10.12 14.19
C PRO A 27 -11.19 -9.01 13.49
N LEU A 28 -12.52 -8.98 13.65
CA LEU A 28 -13.38 -7.95 13.06
C LEU A 28 -13.34 -6.63 13.84
N ALA A 29 -12.92 -6.67 15.10
CA ALA A 29 -12.70 -5.48 15.93
C ALA A 29 -11.30 -4.87 15.73
N MET A 30 -10.38 -5.55 15.05
CA MET A 30 -9.13 -4.94 14.61
C MET A 30 -9.42 -3.73 13.71
N SER A 31 -8.52 -2.77 13.73
CA SER A 31 -8.66 -1.56 12.91
C SER A 31 -7.37 -1.19 12.20
N PHE A 32 -7.51 -0.50 11.07
CA PHE A 32 -6.37 0.16 10.42
C PHE A 32 -6.62 1.64 10.24
N GLU A 33 -5.54 2.38 10.13
CA GLU A 33 -5.54 3.81 9.81
C GLU A 33 -4.36 4.15 8.88
N SER A 34 -4.55 5.16 8.03
CA SER A 34 -3.53 5.63 7.10
C SER A 34 -3.86 7.05 6.64
N PRO A 35 -2.90 7.98 6.55
CA PRO A 35 -3.15 9.37 6.14
C PRO A 35 -3.27 9.54 4.62
N SER A 36 -3.69 8.51 3.90
CA SER A 36 -4.00 8.62 2.47
C SER A 36 -5.13 9.63 2.22
N THR A 37 -5.09 10.30 1.09
CA THR A 37 -6.15 11.24 0.68
C THR A 37 -6.89 10.83 -0.58
N ILE A 38 -6.34 9.87 -1.34
CA ILE A 38 -6.94 9.35 -2.57
C ILE A 38 -6.90 7.83 -2.63
N GLU A 39 -7.84 7.27 -3.38
CA GLU A 39 -7.87 5.90 -3.85
C GLU A 39 -7.73 5.90 -5.37
N TYR A 40 -6.91 5.02 -5.91
CA TYR A 40 -6.83 4.74 -7.34
C TYR A 40 -7.95 3.80 -7.75
N LEU A 41 -8.79 4.25 -8.67
CA LEU A 41 -9.91 3.49 -9.18
C LEU A 41 -9.41 2.36 -10.09
N LYS A 42 -10.12 1.26 -10.07
CA LYS A 42 -9.84 0.11 -10.93
C LYS A 42 -10.71 0.14 -12.17
N ASP A 43 -10.18 -0.37 -13.25
CA ASP A 43 -10.92 -0.65 -14.48
C ASP A 43 -11.65 -2.01 -14.40
N GLU A 44 -12.28 -2.39 -15.50
CA GLU A 44 -12.99 -3.67 -15.64
C GLU A 44 -12.10 -4.91 -15.46
N THR A 45 -10.79 -4.75 -15.61
CA THR A 45 -9.80 -5.81 -15.39
C THR A 45 -9.33 -5.90 -13.94
N THR A 46 -9.91 -5.09 -13.06
CA THR A 46 -9.54 -4.96 -11.64
C THR A 46 -8.14 -4.38 -11.38
N LEU A 47 -7.50 -3.80 -12.39
CA LEU A 47 -6.22 -3.11 -12.29
C LEU A 47 -6.42 -1.60 -12.11
N PRO A 48 -5.50 -0.89 -11.45
CA PRO A 48 -5.56 0.57 -11.36
C PRO A 48 -5.59 1.21 -12.76
N SER A 49 -6.59 2.06 -13.00
CA SER A 49 -6.79 2.77 -14.27
C SER A 49 -5.99 4.07 -14.38
N GLY A 50 -5.39 4.53 -13.27
CA GLY A 50 -4.80 5.86 -13.15
C GLY A 50 -5.78 6.95 -12.67
N ALA A 51 -7.08 6.74 -12.79
CA ALA A 51 -8.09 7.62 -12.23
C ALA A 51 -8.15 7.50 -10.70
N THR A 52 -8.54 8.59 -10.03
CA THR A 52 -8.57 8.66 -8.56
C THR A 52 -9.91 9.17 -8.05
N ALA A 53 -10.21 8.82 -6.80
CA ALA A 53 -11.30 9.41 -6.03
C ALA A 53 -10.78 9.84 -4.63
N PRO A 54 -11.37 10.85 -4.00
CA PRO A 54 -11.07 11.19 -2.62
C PRO A 54 -11.36 10.00 -1.69
N ARG A 55 -10.37 9.65 -0.87
CA ARG A 55 -10.51 8.58 0.12
C ARG A 55 -9.58 8.85 1.29
N SER A 56 -10.10 8.81 2.50
CA SER A 56 -9.29 9.02 3.69
C SER A 56 -9.51 7.91 4.72
N TYR A 57 -8.42 7.44 5.28
CA TYR A 57 -8.36 6.53 6.40
C TYR A 57 -7.56 7.13 7.57
N ALA A 58 -7.54 8.47 7.66
CA ALA A 58 -6.85 9.20 8.73
C ALA A 58 -7.44 8.94 10.14
N ARG A 59 -8.58 8.26 10.21
CA ARG A 59 -9.17 7.76 11.45
C ARG A 59 -9.23 6.23 11.38
N PRO A 60 -9.06 5.52 12.52
CA PRO A 60 -9.15 4.07 12.54
C PRO A 60 -10.50 3.57 12.01
N VAL A 61 -10.43 2.63 11.08
CA VAL A 61 -11.58 1.94 10.50
C VAL A 61 -11.51 0.47 10.92
N ARG A 62 -12.59 -0.07 11.47
CA ARG A 62 -12.64 -1.49 11.85
C ARG A 62 -12.64 -2.38 10.62
N LEU A 63 -11.89 -3.47 10.68
CA LEU A 63 -11.85 -4.44 9.58
C LEU A 63 -13.22 -5.08 9.32
N GLY A 64 -14.05 -5.23 10.35
CA GLY A 64 -15.43 -5.71 10.22
C GLY A 64 -16.39 -4.77 9.47
N GLU A 65 -16.05 -3.48 9.37
CA GLU A 65 -16.81 -2.51 8.57
C GLU A 65 -16.46 -2.60 7.07
N MET A 66 -15.32 -3.22 6.77
CA MET A 66 -14.82 -3.43 5.41
C MET A 66 -15.18 -4.84 4.94
N LYS A 67 -16.42 -5.04 4.54
CA LYS A 67 -16.89 -6.33 4.00
C LYS A 67 -16.05 -6.72 2.79
N SER A 68 -15.31 -7.84 2.89
CA SER A 68 -14.42 -8.41 1.86
C SER A 68 -13.71 -7.31 1.06
N ILE A 69 -12.55 -6.91 1.53
CA ILE A 69 -11.81 -5.78 0.94
C ILE A 69 -11.28 -6.19 -0.42
N PRO A 70 -11.93 -5.79 -1.54
CA PRO A 70 -11.23 -5.84 -2.81
C PRO A 70 -9.98 -4.97 -2.64
N ALA A 71 -8.85 -5.37 -3.19
CA ALA A 71 -7.62 -4.62 -3.04
C ALA A 71 -7.85 -3.12 -3.34
N ILE A 72 -7.60 -2.28 -2.34
CA ILE A 72 -7.74 -0.82 -2.41
C ILE A 72 -6.35 -0.24 -2.63
N SER A 73 -6.17 0.57 -3.64
CA SER A 73 -4.89 1.20 -3.98
C SER A 73 -4.89 2.64 -3.47
N LEU A 74 -4.06 2.94 -2.49
CA LEU A 74 -4.02 4.22 -1.78
C LEU A 74 -2.84 5.07 -2.20
N GLY A 75 -3.05 6.40 -2.21
CA GLY A 75 -2.03 7.39 -2.50
C GLY A 75 -2.35 8.75 -1.87
N GLY A 76 -1.63 9.80 -2.34
CA GLY A 76 -1.86 11.17 -1.90
C GLY A 76 -1.38 11.47 -0.49
N TYR A 77 -0.31 10.82 -0.05
CA TYR A 77 0.32 11.11 1.25
C TYR A 77 1.11 12.42 1.18
N ALA A 78 0.94 13.24 2.21
CA ALA A 78 1.66 14.51 2.31
C ALA A 78 3.12 14.36 2.78
N GLY A 79 3.47 13.21 3.34
CA GLY A 79 4.82 12.85 3.82
C GLY A 79 5.11 11.38 3.52
N ASP A 80 5.99 10.79 4.30
CA ASP A 80 6.29 9.36 4.16
C ASP A 80 5.02 8.53 4.40
N PRO A 81 4.67 7.64 3.46
CA PRO A 81 3.48 6.81 3.58
C PRO A 81 3.59 5.86 4.77
N TRP A 82 2.52 5.81 5.56
CA TRP A 82 2.44 4.86 6.65
C TRP A 82 1.03 4.28 6.81
N MET A 83 0.97 3.12 7.42
CA MET A 83 -0.26 2.45 7.83
C MET A 83 -0.06 1.81 9.19
N ARG A 84 -1.07 1.90 10.06
CA ARG A 84 -1.10 1.23 11.36
C ARG A 84 -2.25 0.24 11.40
N LEU A 85 -1.95 -0.97 11.82
CA LEU A 85 -2.91 -2.03 12.10
C LEU A 85 -2.93 -2.27 13.61
N SER A 86 -4.11 -2.21 14.23
CA SER A 86 -4.27 -2.30 15.68
C SER A 86 -5.22 -3.43 16.06
N ASP A 87 -4.80 -4.22 17.02
CA ASP A 87 -5.60 -5.28 17.66
C ASP A 87 -6.33 -4.73 18.90
N PRO A 88 -7.53 -5.21 19.23
CA PRO A 88 -8.26 -4.80 20.44
C PRO A 88 -7.48 -5.00 21.75
N SER A 89 -6.50 -5.92 21.79
CA SER A 89 -5.60 -6.13 22.94
C SER A 89 -4.67 -4.96 23.24
N GLY A 90 -4.58 -3.99 22.32
CA GLY A 90 -3.65 -2.86 22.38
C GLY A 90 -2.35 -3.08 21.61
N LEU A 91 -2.05 -4.28 21.13
CA LEU A 91 -0.95 -4.51 20.22
C LEU A 91 -1.22 -3.81 18.87
N ALA A 92 -0.23 -3.12 18.35
CA ALA A 92 -0.33 -2.48 17.05
C ALA A 92 0.97 -2.64 16.26
N ILE A 93 0.86 -2.65 14.95
CA ILE A 93 1.99 -2.63 14.03
C ILE A 93 1.84 -1.42 13.13
N ARG A 94 2.89 -0.61 13.02
CA ARG A 94 3.01 0.48 12.07
C ARG A 94 4.00 0.10 10.99
N LEU A 95 3.55 0.18 9.75
CA LEU A 95 4.39 0.12 8.56
C LEU A 95 4.58 1.52 8.01
N GLU A 96 5.82 1.88 7.73
CA GLU A 96 6.19 3.12 7.08
C GLU A 96 7.22 2.82 5.99
N HIS A 97 7.16 3.53 4.87
CA HIS A 97 8.18 3.35 3.85
C HIS A 97 8.61 4.68 3.21
N THR A 98 9.86 4.72 2.82
CA THR A 98 10.50 5.88 2.19
C THR A 98 11.21 5.46 0.94
N ALA A 99 11.28 6.35 -0.03
CA ALA A 99 12.03 6.15 -1.27
C ALA A 99 12.96 7.34 -1.50
N SER A 100 14.15 7.10 -2.07
CA SER A 100 15.10 8.17 -2.42
C SER A 100 14.52 9.17 -3.44
N SER A 101 13.57 8.70 -4.25
CA SER A 101 12.73 9.53 -5.12
C SER A 101 11.42 8.79 -5.40
N TRP A 102 10.35 9.55 -5.57
CA TRP A 102 9.05 9.04 -5.96
C TRP A 102 8.84 9.29 -7.46
N PRO A 103 8.22 8.35 -8.20
CA PRO A 103 7.81 8.62 -9.56
C PRO A 103 6.76 9.74 -9.59
N ALA A 104 6.65 10.42 -10.73
CA ALA A 104 5.56 11.36 -10.93
C ALA A 104 4.20 10.67 -10.76
N PRO A 105 3.20 11.35 -10.16
CA PRO A 105 1.86 10.80 -10.06
C PRO A 105 1.29 10.41 -11.44
N PRO A 106 0.47 9.35 -11.48
CA PRO A 106 -0.10 8.57 -10.39
C PRO A 106 0.87 7.56 -9.78
N VAL A 107 0.89 7.44 -8.46
CA VAL A 107 1.69 6.47 -7.72
C VAL A 107 0.88 5.85 -6.57
N VAL A 108 0.73 4.55 -6.59
CA VAL A 108 0.19 3.79 -5.46
C VAL A 108 1.29 3.68 -4.40
N GLN A 109 0.95 4.00 -3.17
CA GLN A 109 1.88 3.99 -2.03
C GLN A 109 1.53 2.90 -1.02
N PHE A 110 0.27 2.47 -0.98
CA PHE A 110 -0.17 1.24 -0.32
C PHE A 110 -1.26 0.55 -1.12
N ASN A 111 -1.18 -0.77 -1.24
CA ASN A 111 -2.34 -1.61 -1.52
C ASN A 111 -2.82 -2.23 -0.23
N VAL A 112 -4.14 -2.32 -0.07
CA VAL A 112 -4.76 -2.91 1.11
C VAL A 112 -5.75 -3.96 0.64
N TRP A 113 -5.63 -5.18 1.12
CA TRP A 113 -6.59 -6.22 0.87
C TRP A 113 -6.62 -7.21 2.04
N GLY A 114 -7.62 -8.05 2.11
CA GLY A 114 -7.69 -9.08 3.12
C GLY A 114 -9.09 -9.53 3.43
N ASP A 115 -9.17 -10.50 4.32
CA ASP A 115 -10.40 -11.00 4.93
C ASP A 115 -10.10 -11.31 6.40
N ALA A 116 -10.42 -10.38 7.27
CA ALA A 116 -10.13 -10.51 8.69
C ALA A 116 -10.86 -11.70 9.31
N ALA A 117 -12.07 -12.04 8.83
CA ALA A 117 -12.81 -13.20 9.29
C ALA A 117 -12.13 -14.51 8.90
N ARG A 118 -11.39 -14.53 7.80
CA ARG A 118 -10.56 -15.67 7.35
C ARG A 118 -9.15 -15.66 7.92
N GLY A 119 -8.83 -14.70 8.74
CA GLY A 119 -7.59 -14.66 9.50
C GLY A 119 -6.41 -13.94 8.83
N TYR A 120 -6.63 -13.03 7.89
CA TYR A 120 -5.53 -12.30 7.25
C TYR A 120 -5.88 -10.87 6.82
N PHE A 121 -4.87 -10.01 6.82
CA PHE A 121 -4.92 -8.65 6.31
C PHE A 121 -3.56 -8.22 5.77
N SER A 122 -3.53 -7.63 4.59
CA SER A 122 -2.31 -7.27 3.85
C SER A 122 -2.25 -5.77 3.59
N PRO A 123 -1.52 -5.01 4.41
CA PRO A 123 -1.15 -3.64 4.12
C PRO A 123 0.17 -3.63 3.33
N GLU A 124 0.08 -3.60 2.04
CA GLU A 124 1.22 -3.73 1.13
C GLU A 124 1.81 -2.37 0.77
N PRO A 125 3.04 -2.04 1.19
CA PRO A 125 3.71 -0.84 0.71
C PRO A 125 4.12 -0.99 -0.76
N TRP A 126 3.90 0.09 -1.55
CA TRP A 126 4.18 0.13 -2.98
C TRP A 126 4.85 1.43 -3.40
N VAL A 127 5.66 1.38 -4.45
CA VAL A 127 6.13 2.54 -5.22
C VAL A 127 5.85 2.27 -6.69
N GLY A 128 4.80 2.89 -7.19
CA GLY A 128 4.30 2.66 -8.54
C GLY A 128 2.86 2.15 -8.57
N MET A 129 2.50 1.44 -9.62
CA MET A 129 1.17 0.81 -9.77
C MET A 129 1.29 -0.57 -10.41
N GLN A 130 0.35 -1.45 -10.12
CA GLN A 130 0.31 -2.80 -10.73
C GLN A 130 0.20 -2.76 -12.26
N ASN A 131 -0.41 -1.71 -12.84
CA ASN A 131 -0.62 -1.54 -14.28
C ASN A 131 0.33 -0.52 -14.92
N SER A 132 1.42 -0.16 -14.24
CA SER A 132 2.34 0.92 -14.61
C SER A 132 2.89 0.79 -16.04
N PHE A 133 3.27 -0.41 -16.47
CA PHE A 133 3.87 -0.61 -17.79
C PHE A 133 2.88 -0.38 -18.93
N ASN A 134 1.62 -0.77 -18.78
CA ASN A 134 0.59 -0.52 -19.77
C ASN A 134 0.20 0.96 -19.83
N LEU A 135 0.04 1.57 -18.64
CA LEU A 135 -0.33 2.99 -18.52
C LEU A 135 0.85 3.92 -18.81
N LYS A 136 2.08 3.43 -18.76
CA LYS A 136 3.33 4.21 -18.81
C LYS A 136 3.38 5.32 -17.75
N GLN A 137 2.84 5.03 -16.59
CA GLN A 137 2.67 5.95 -15.46
C GLN A 137 3.12 5.29 -14.16
N GLY A 138 3.55 6.10 -13.18
CA GLY A 138 3.96 5.60 -11.86
C GLY A 138 5.19 4.70 -11.91
N LEU A 139 6.03 4.83 -12.91
CA LEU A 139 7.26 4.05 -13.06
C LEU A 139 8.45 4.80 -12.46
N ILE A 140 9.26 4.08 -11.72
CA ILE A 140 10.60 4.55 -11.33
C ILE A 140 11.49 4.45 -12.55
N PHE A 141 12.20 5.53 -12.85
CA PHE A 141 13.21 5.58 -13.90
C PHE A 141 14.59 5.57 -13.26
N LEU A 142 15.46 4.69 -13.72
CA LEU A 142 16.82 4.58 -13.25
C LEU A 142 17.79 4.63 -14.45
N ALA A 143 18.58 5.70 -14.54
CA ALA A 143 19.60 5.81 -15.58
C ALA A 143 20.78 4.86 -15.32
N PRO A 144 21.62 4.56 -16.34
CA PRO A 144 22.80 3.74 -16.15
C PRO A 144 23.72 4.31 -15.06
N GLY A 145 24.12 3.47 -14.11
CA GLY A 145 24.97 3.86 -12.98
C GLY A 145 24.28 4.53 -11.81
N GLU A 146 23.01 4.88 -11.93
CA GLU A 146 22.23 5.42 -10.82
C GLU A 146 21.85 4.36 -9.80
N GLN A 147 21.55 4.80 -8.58
CA GLN A 147 21.06 3.99 -7.49
C GLN A 147 19.74 4.56 -6.98
N TRP A 148 18.80 3.68 -6.71
CA TRP A 148 17.54 4.01 -6.08
C TRP A 148 17.40 3.16 -4.82
N LYS A 149 16.93 3.78 -3.72
CA LYS A 149 16.78 3.13 -2.43
C LYS A 149 15.33 3.21 -1.96
N TRP A 150 14.83 2.10 -1.51
CA TRP A 150 13.55 1.98 -0.82
C TRP A 150 13.77 1.35 0.54
N THR A 151 13.17 1.95 1.56
CA THR A 151 13.28 1.48 2.95
C THR A 151 11.88 1.25 3.49
N LEU A 152 11.65 0.09 4.05
CA LEU A 152 10.47 -0.26 4.79
C LEU A 152 10.85 -0.38 6.27
N ARG A 153 10.06 0.29 7.12
CA ARG A 153 10.18 0.23 8.58
C ARG A 153 8.92 -0.41 9.14
N MET A 154 9.09 -1.27 10.12
CA MET A 154 8.03 -1.89 10.90
C MET A 154 8.31 -1.66 12.39
N GLU A 155 7.33 -1.12 13.10
CA GLU A 155 7.37 -0.81 14.53
C GLU A 155 6.17 -1.40 15.26
#